data_e54cf6a0381074332ee2df82e3c0a1e2
#
_entry.id   e54cf6a0381074332ee2df82e3c0a1e2
#
_cell.length_a   1.000
_cell.length_b   1.000
_cell.length_c   1.000
_cell.angle_alpha   90.00
_cell.angle_beta   90.00
_cell.angle_gamma   90.00
#
_symmetry.space_group_name_H-M   'P 1'
#
loop_
_entity.id
_entity.type
_entity.pdbx_description
1 polymer ?
#
loop_
_entity_poly.entity_id
_entity_poly.type
_entity_poly.pdbx_seq_one_letter_code
_entity_poly.pdbx_strand_id
1 'polypeptide(L)' 'MEADYKQQREALLARLARAEQSYKENLERAVKMKAKADALEKECEEKDRYIAELTANVERIKRELGII' A
#
# COMPACT_ATOMS: atom_id res chain seq x y z
N MET A 1 -7.62 18.50 46.45
CA MET A 1 -8.37 18.82 45.24
C MET A 1 -7.49 19.31 44.11
N GLU A 2 -6.60 20.25 44.33
CA GLU A 2 -5.64 20.62 43.28
C GLU A 2 -4.76 19.46 42.83
N ALA A 3 -4.34 18.62 43.77
CA ALA A 3 -3.55 17.43 43.45
C ALA A 3 -4.28 16.45 42.55
N ASP A 4 -5.61 16.26 42.73
CA ASP A 4 -6.42 15.36 41.91
C ASP A 4 -6.54 15.88 40.46
N TYR A 5 -6.77 17.17 40.32
CA TYR A 5 -6.84 17.79 38.99
C TYR A 5 -5.50 17.71 38.28
N LYS A 6 -4.42 17.92 38.99
CA LYS A 6 -3.07 17.82 38.43
C LYS A 6 -2.79 16.41 37.95
N GLN A 7 -3.12 15.41 38.77
CA GLN A 7 -2.95 13.99 38.40
C GLN A 7 -3.79 13.60 37.21
N GLN A 8 -5.06 14.05 37.17
CA GLN A 8 -5.95 13.81 36.04
C GLN A 8 -5.39 14.44 34.76
N ARG A 9 -4.93 15.65 34.84
CA ARG A 9 -4.33 16.36 33.71
C ARG A 9 -3.09 15.62 33.20
N GLU A 10 -2.18 15.21 34.08
CA GLU A 10 -0.98 14.46 33.72
C GLU A 10 -1.32 13.14 33.04
N ALA A 11 -2.34 12.42 33.55
CA ALA A 11 -2.80 11.18 32.95
C ALA A 11 -3.36 11.39 31.55
N LEU A 12 -4.14 12.46 31.34
CA LEU A 12 -4.69 12.79 30.03
C LEU A 12 -3.60 13.19 29.04
N LEU A 13 -2.63 13.98 29.49
CA LEU A 13 -1.49 14.37 28.65
C LEU A 13 -0.66 13.16 28.23
N ALA A 14 -0.45 12.20 29.14
CA ALA A 14 0.27 10.97 28.83
C ALA A 14 -0.51 10.12 27.80
N ARG A 15 -1.84 10.04 27.93
CA ARG A 15 -2.67 9.34 26.97
C ARG A 15 -2.64 10.00 25.59
N LEU A 16 -2.69 11.34 25.57
CA LEU A 16 -2.59 12.11 24.34
C LEU A 16 -1.25 11.86 23.65
N ALA A 17 -0.15 11.91 24.37
CA ALA A 17 1.17 11.65 23.82
C ALA A 17 1.29 10.26 23.20
N ARG A 18 0.73 9.24 23.87
CA ARG A 18 0.70 7.86 23.31
C ARG A 18 -0.16 7.76 22.06
N ALA A 19 -1.30 8.43 22.06
CA ALA A 19 -2.20 8.44 20.89
C ALA A 19 -1.54 9.13 19.70
N GLU A 20 -0.85 10.24 19.91
CA GLU A 20 -0.10 10.94 18.87
C GLU A 20 1.02 10.09 18.31
N GLN A 21 1.75 9.37 19.16
CA GLN A 21 2.82 8.47 18.73
C GLN A 21 2.26 7.31 17.92
N SER A 22 1.17 6.70 18.37
CA SER A 22 0.49 5.62 17.65
C SER A 22 -0.03 6.08 16.29
N TYR A 23 -0.62 7.27 16.22
CA TYR A 23 -1.08 7.87 14.99
C TYR A 23 0.08 8.06 13.99
N LYS A 24 1.19 8.61 14.48
CA LYS A 24 2.39 8.82 13.66
C LYS A 24 2.92 7.51 13.08
N GLU A 25 3.02 6.47 13.91
CA GLU A 25 3.48 5.15 13.48
C GLU A 25 2.55 4.53 12.43
N ASN A 26 1.23 4.67 12.65
CA ASN A 26 0.24 4.16 11.71
C ASN A 26 0.30 4.91 10.38
N LEU A 27 0.53 6.21 10.41
CA LEU A 27 0.68 7.03 9.20
C LEU A 27 1.91 6.60 8.40
N GLU A 28 3.05 6.40 9.07
CA GLU A 28 4.27 5.92 8.43
C GLU A 28 4.07 4.55 7.79
N ARG A 29 3.36 3.66 8.49
CA ARG A 29 3.01 2.34 8.00
C ARG A 29 2.12 2.40 6.77
N ALA A 30 1.12 3.28 6.79
CA ALA A 30 0.22 3.50 5.66
C ALA A 30 0.97 4.01 4.42
N VAL A 31 1.91 4.94 4.59
CA VAL A 31 2.75 5.44 3.49
C VAL A 31 3.57 4.31 2.86
N LYS A 32 4.18 3.46 3.67
CA LYS A 32 4.95 2.31 3.18
C LYS A 32 4.07 1.30 2.44
N MET A 33 2.89 1.04 2.96
CA MET A 33 1.93 0.13 2.31
C MET A 33 1.49 0.66 0.96
N LYS A 34 1.22 1.95 0.86
CA LYS A 34 0.86 2.59 -0.40
C LYS A 34 2.00 2.48 -1.42
N ALA A 35 3.22 2.73 -1.01
CA ALA A 35 4.38 2.61 -1.90
C ALA A 35 4.52 1.19 -2.44
N LYS A 36 4.32 0.17 -1.60
CA LYS A 36 4.34 -1.23 -2.02
C LYS A 36 3.20 -1.56 -2.99
N ALA A 37 2.00 -1.06 -2.71
CA ALA A 37 0.85 -1.26 -3.58
C ALA A 37 1.07 -0.64 -4.96
N ASP A 38 1.60 0.58 -5.01
CA ASP A 38 1.92 1.26 -6.25
C ASP A 38 2.99 0.50 -7.06
N ALA A 39 4.00 -0.03 -6.40
CA ALA A 39 5.05 -0.84 -7.04
C ALA A 39 4.48 -2.14 -7.63
N LEU A 40 3.60 -2.81 -6.90
CA LEU A 40 2.94 -4.02 -7.37
C LEU A 40 2.00 -3.75 -8.55
N GLU A 41 1.27 -2.65 -8.51
CA GLU A 41 0.41 -2.23 -9.62
C GLU A 41 1.22 -2.03 -10.89
N LYS A 42 2.34 -1.34 -10.80
CA LYS A 42 3.25 -1.13 -11.92
C LYS A 42 3.78 -2.45 -12.47
N GLU A 43 4.19 -3.36 -11.60
CA GLU A 43 4.66 -4.70 -12.00
C GLU A 43 3.57 -5.49 -12.71
N CYS A 44 2.33 -5.43 -12.21
CA CYS A 44 1.19 -6.08 -12.86
C CYS A 44 0.92 -5.51 -14.24
N GLU A 45 0.98 -4.20 -14.42
CA GLU A 45 0.82 -3.55 -15.72
C GLU A 45 1.88 -4.00 -16.71
N GLU A 46 3.13 -4.13 -16.28
CA GLU A 46 4.23 -4.61 -17.12
C GLU A 46 4.01 -6.06 -17.55
N LYS A 47 3.57 -6.91 -16.62
CA LYS A 47 3.26 -8.31 -16.92
C LYS A 47 2.07 -8.46 -17.84
N ASP A 48 1.04 -7.66 -17.67
CA ASP A 48 -0.14 -7.66 -18.53
C ASP A 48 0.23 -7.29 -19.96
N ARG A 49 1.09 -6.30 -20.15
CA ARG A 49 1.61 -5.94 -21.48
C ARG A 49 2.40 -7.08 -22.10
N TYR A 50 3.25 -7.73 -21.30
CA TYR A 50 4.03 -8.88 -21.78
C TYR A 50 3.14 -10.03 -22.23
N ILE A 51 2.10 -10.35 -21.46
CA ILE A 51 1.10 -11.37 -21.81
C ILE A 51 0.37 -11.00 -23.10
N ALA A 52 -0.01 -9.74 -23.25
CA ALA A 52 -0.68 -9.27 -24.47
C ALA A 52 0.21 -9.42 -25.71
N GLU A 53 1.50 -9.09 -25.59
CA GLU A 53 2.46 -9.28 -26.67
C GLU A 53 2.66 -10.75 -27.04
N LEU A 54 2.79 -11.62 -26.04
CA LEU A 54 2.91 -13.06 -26.27
C LEU A 54 1.65 -13.62 -26.96
N THR A 55 0.47 -13.22 -26.53
CA THR A 55 -0.79 -13.66 -27.11
C THR A 55 -0.88 -13.24 -28.58
N ALA A 56 -0.52 -11.99 -28.87
CA ALA A 56 -0.52 -11.49 -30.26
C ALA A 56 0.47 -12.27 -31.13
N ASN A 57 1.66 -12.58 -30.60
CA ASN A 57 2.65 -13.37 -31.32
C ASN A 57 2.19 -14.81 -31.60
N VAL A 58 1.56 -15.45 -30.62
CA VAL A 58 1.01 -16.80 -30.79
C VAL A 58 -0.08 -16.81 -31.87
N GLU A 59 -0.98 -15.85 -31.84
CA GLU A 59 -2.04 -15.75 -32.86
C GLU A 59 -1.48 -15.50 -34.26
N ARG A 60 -0.46 -14.66 -34.37
CA ARG A 60 0.22 -14.40 -35.63
C ARG A 60 0.83 -15.71 -36.18
N ILE A 61 1.52 -16.47 -35.36
CA ILE A 61 2.14 -17.73 -35.74
C ILE A 61 1.08 -18.73 -36.20
N LYS A 62 -0.04 -18.83 -35.48
CA LYS A 62 -1.17 -19.69 -35.87
C LYS A 62 -1.71 -19.33 -37.26
N ARG A 63 -1.85 -18.04 -37.55
CA ARG A 63 -2.29 -17.57 -38.88
C ARG A 63 -1.29 -17.93 -39.95
N GLU A 64 0.01 -17.72 -39.71
CA GLU A 64 1.08 -18.06 -40.65
C GLU A 64 1.10 -19.56 -40.96
N LEU A 65 0.81 -20.38 -39.94
CA LEU A 65 0.74 -21.85 -40.13
C LEU A 65 -0.59 -22.36 -40.69
N GLY A 66 -1.55 -21.48 -40.86
CA GLY A 66 -2.87 -21.85 -41.41
C GLY A 66 -3.75 -22.64 -40.45
N ILE A 67 -3.53 -22.50 -39.14
CA ILE A 67 -4.30 -23.23 -38.11
C ILE A 67 -5.64 -22.54 -37.83
N ILE A 68 -5.74 -21.25 -38.07
CA ILE A 68 -6.96 -20.48 -37.85
C ILE A 68 -7.55 -20.06 -39.20
#